data_f8582e0e14019eb9cacbd10a830203ce
#
_entry.id   f8582e0e14019eb9cacbd10a830203ce
#
_cell.length_a   1.000
_cell.length_b   1.000
_cell.length_c   1.000
_cell.angle_alpha   90.00
_cell.angle_beta   90.00
_cell.angle_gamma   90.00
#
_symmetry.space_group_name_H-M   'P 1'
#
loop_
_entity.id
_entity.type
_entity.pdbx_description
1 polymer ?
#
loop_
_entity_poly.entity_id
_entity_poly.type
_entity_poly.pdbx_seq_one_letter_code
_entity_poly.pdbx_strand_id
1 'polypeptide(L)'
;MQLTELCERYDERLRTNAFSEIDASENGLQVGSEKEIEHAAFAVDAAKETIDRAGEADADVLCVHHGLSWGGFDRLTGRTHARVAALIENDLALYVSHLPLDSHPELGNAAGVADHLGLSSRKPFGAYGGETIGLSGRTPTSYSAAGLEERLSELETGSQDVQLLDFGPETIDTVAVVTGSGTDWLSEAADTGMDALVTGEGKQQVYHEAKEAGITVVLAGHYATETFGPRSLQSLAAEWDLETTWIAAPTGI
;
A
#
# COMPACT_ATOMS: atom_id res chain seq x y z
N MET A 1 8.05 -9.47 -22.62
CA MET A 1 7.01 -10.44 -22.19
C MET A 1 5.65 -9.96 -22.68
N GLN A 2 4.60 -10.80 -22.72
CA GLN A 2 3.26 -10.31 -23.03
C GLN A 2 2.64 -9.64 -21.80
N LEU A 3 1.85 -8.59 -21.99
CA LEU A 3 1.15 -7.88 -20.90
C LEU A 3 0.25 -8.82 -20.08
N THR A 4 -0.49 -9.70 -20.77
CA THR A 4 -1.34 -10.71 -20.11
C THR A 4 -0.53 -11.66 -19.23
N GLU A 5 0.67 -12.05 -19.63
CA GLU A 5 1.58 -12.88 -18.84
C GLU A 5 2.05 -12.15 -17.56
N LEU A 6 2.37 -10.85 -17.64
CA LEU A 6 2.71 -10.05 -16.46
C LEU A 6 1.54 -10.04 -15.46
N CYS A 7 0.33 -9.73 -15.96
CA CYS A 7 -0.88 -9.68 -15.13
C CYS A 7 -1.15 -11.03 -14.45
N GLU A 8 -1.12 -12.14 -15.21
CA GLU A 8 -1.34 -13.49 -14.68
C GLU A 8 -0.33 -13.86 -13.59
N ARG A 9 0.97 -13.52 -13.79
CA ARG A 9 2.02 -13.77 -12.78
C ARG A 9 1.78 -12.99 -11.49
N TYR A 10 1.37 -11.72 -11.58
CA TYR A 10 1.03 -10.93 -10.40
C TYR A 10 -0.25 -11.43 -9.75
N ASP A 11 -1.30 -11.69 -10.50
CA ASP A 11 -2.59 -12.16 -9.99
C ASP A 11 -2.47 -13.51 -9.25
N GLU A 12 -1.67 -14.43 -9.80
CA GLU A 12 -1.36 -15.71 -9.14
C GLU A 12 -0.56 -15.50 -7.85
N ARG A 13 0.50 -14.68 -7.91
CA ARG A 13 1.37 -14.43 -6.76
C ARG A 13 0.64 -13.76 -5.61
N LEU A 14 -0.23 -12.79 -5.93
CA LEU A 14 -0.98 -11.98 -4.97
C LEU A 14 -2.32 -12.60 -4.57
N ARG A 15 -2.72 -13.71 -5.19
CA ARG A 15 -4.03 -14.34 -4.97
C ARG A 15 -5.19 -13.35 -5.23
N THR A 16 -5.07 -12.54 -6.27
CA THR A 16 -6.00 -11.44 -6.59
C THR A 16 -7.47 -11.86 -6.53
N ASN A 17 -7.79 -13.05 -7.02
CA ASN A 17 -9.16 -13.58 -7.03
C ASN A 17 -9.78 -13.76 -5.63
N ALA A 18 -8.97 -13.90 -4.56
CA ALA A 18 -9.48 -14.03 -3.20
C ALA A 18 -10.13 -12.73 -2.69
N PHE A 19 -9.84 -11.62 -3.34
CA PHE A 19 -10.30 -10.28 -2.94
C PHE A 19 -11.44 -9.73 -3.80
N SER A 20 -11.85 -10.44 -4.86
CA SER A 20 -12.84 -9.95 -5.85
C SER A 20 -14.20 -9.55 -5.25
N GLU A 21 -14.62 -10.17 -4.14
CA GLU A 21 -15.91 -9.91 -3.49
C GLU A 21 -15.80 -8.91 -2.32
N ILE A 22 -14.57 -8.57 -1.89
CA ILE A 22 -14.34 -7.78 -0.67
C ILE A 22 -13.61 -6.47 -0.93
N ASP A 23 -12.85 -6.38 -2.03
CA ASP A 23 -12.15 -5.15 -2.40
C ASP A 23 -13.04 -4.28 -3.30
N ALA A 24 -13.17 -3.01 -2.96
CA ALA A 24 -13.84 -2.05 -3.82
C ALA A 24 -12.98 -1.66 -5.03
N SER A 25 -11.66 -1.87 -4.98
CA SER A 25 -10.78 -1.68 -6.13
C SER A 25 -10.97 -2.79 -7.15
N GLU A 26 -11.09 -2.41 -8.42
CA GLU A 26 -11.02 -3.37 -9.53
C GLU A 26 -9.56 -3.76 -9.75
N ASN A 27 -9.11 -4.83 -9.04
CA ASN A 27 -7.74 -5.33 -9.17
C ASN A 27 -7.46 -5.99 -10.52
N GLY A 28 -6.21 -6.01 -10.96
CA GLY A 28 -5.77 -6.54 -12.24
C GLY A 28 -5.61 -5.45 -13.31
N LEU A 29 -5.75 -5.83 -14.58
CA LEU A 29 -5.62 -4.92 -15.72
C LEU A 29 -6.86 -4.02 -15.84
N GLN A 30 -6.74 -2.74 -15.47
CA GLN A 30 -7.85 -1.78 -15.56
C GLN A 30 -7.93 -1.08 -16.92
N VAL A 31 -6.79 -0.82 -17.56
CA VAL A 31 -6.72 -0.20 -18.90
C VAL A 31 -5.61 -0.88 -19.69
N GLY A 32 -5.87 -1.25 -20.92
CA GLY A 32 -4.86 -1.83 -21.82
C GLY A 32 -5.45 -2.78 -22.83
N SER A 33 -4.61 -3.16 -23.77
CA SER A 33 -4.86 -4.21 -24.76
C SER A 33 -3.66 -5.15 -24.80
N GLU A 34 -3.86 -6.33 -25.35
CA GLU A 34 -2.78 -7.30 -25.50
C GLU A 34 -1.64 -6.72 -26.34
N LYS A 35 -0.43 -6.68 -25.74
CA LYS A 35 0.79 -6.21 -26.38
C LYS A 35 2.02 -6.81 -25.74
N GLU A 36 3.13 -6.76 -26.46
CA GLU A 36 4.44 -7.04 -25.87
C GLU A 36 4.90 -5.84 -25.03
N ILE A 37 5.48 -6.12 -23.88
CA ILE A 37 6.01 -5.10 -22.96
C ILE A 37 7.50 -5.38 -22.69
N GLU A 38 8.28 -4.32 -22.62
CA GLU A 38 9.71 -4.34 -22.30
C GLU A 38 10.02 -3.47 -21.08
N HIS A 39 9.20 -2.42 -20.84
CA HIS A 39 9.39 -1.45 -19.76
C HIS A 39 8.14 -1.28 -18.91
N ALA A 40 8.27 -1.46 -17.59
CA ALA A 40 7.22 -1.27 -16.61
C ALA A 40 7.53 -0.11 -15.64
N ALA A 41 6.59 0.82 -15.48
CA ALA A 41 6.65 1.88 -14.47
C ALA A 41 5.85 1.48 -13.22
N PHE A 42 6.26 1.96 -12.06
CA PHE A 42 5.64 1.66 -10.76
C PHE A 42 5.41 2.93 -9.97
N ALA A 43 4.24 3.05 -9.34
CA ALA A 43 3.87 4.16 -8.47
C ALA A 43 2.86 3.68 -7.40
N VAL A 44 2.56 4.51 -6.41
CA VAL A 44 1.46 4.23 -5.47
C VAL A 44 0.12 4.50 -6.14
N ASP A 45 -0.04 5.65 -6.80
CA ASP A 45 -1.32 6.15 -7.30
C ASP A 45 -1.37 6.25 -8.84
N ALA A 46 -2.51 5.88 -9.46
CA ALA A 46 -2.84 6.24 -10.83
C ALA A 46 -3.34 7.69 -10.91
N ALA A 47 -2.47 8.64 -10.59
CA ALA A 47 -2.75 10.06 -10.74
C ALA A 47 -2.38 10.56 -12.15
N LYS A 48 -2.91 11.73 -12.58
CA LYS A 48 -2.53 12.31 -13.89
C LYS A 48 -1.02 12.51 -14.01
N GLU A 49 -0.38 12.97 -12.91
CA GLU A 49 1.07 13.18 -12.84
C GLU A 49 1.86 11.88 -13.04
N THR A 50 1.47 10.80 -12.35
CA THR A 50 2.18 9.52 -12.45
C THR A 50 1.99 8.87 -13.82
N ILE A 51 0.79 9.01 -14.41
CA ILE A 51 0.49 8.57 -15.78
C ILE A 51 1.34 9.32 -16.80
N ASP A 52 1.41 10.66 -16.70
CA ASP A 52 2.20 11.49 -17.62
C ASP A 52 3.70 11.13 -17.53
N ARG A 53 4.23 10.99 -16.32
CA ARG A 53 5.63 10.62 -16.08
C ARG A 53 5.94 9.20 -16.55
N ALA A 54 5.00 8.26 -16.48
CA ALA A 54 5.16 6.93 -17.06
C ALA A 54 5.21 6.98 -18.60
N GLY A 55 4.36 7.81 -19.21
CA GLY A 55 4.41 8.07 -20.66
C GLY A 55 5.71 8.77 -21.09
N GLU A 56 6.20 9.76 -20.34
CA GLU A 56 7.48 10.43 -20.58
C GLU A 56 8.70 9.48 -20.46
N ALA A 57 8.56 8.41 -19.66
CA ALA A 57 9.57 7.37 -19.53
C ALA A 57 9.43 6.26 -20.60
N ASP A 58 8.53 6.41 -21.56
CA ASP A 58 8.23 5.40 -22.59
C ASP A 58 7.89 4.02 -21.99
N ALA A 59 7.19 3.99 -20.84
CA ALA A 59 6.76 2.73 -20.24
C ALA A 59 5.58 2.11 -20.99
N ASP A 60 5.54 0.79 -21.06
CA ASP A 60 4.45 0.02 -21.68
C ASP A 60 3.28 -0.19 -20.71
N VAL A 61 3.59 -0.30 -19.43
CA VAL A 61 2.61 -0.53 -18.36
C VAL A 61 2.96 0.27 -17.13
N LEU A 62 1.95 0.86 -16.48
CA LEU A 62 2.02 1.46 -15.16
C LEU A 62 1.36 0.51 -14.15
N CYS A 63 2.13 0.03 -13.18
CA CYS A 63 1.66 -0.80 -12.09
C CYS A 63 1.50 0.05 -10.83
N VAL A 64 0.32 0.06 -10.23
CA VAL A 64 0.00 0.89 -9.07
C VAL A 64 -0.74 0.13 -7.97
N HIS A 65 -0.75 0.72 -6.78
CA HIS A 65 -1.59 0.29 -5.68
C HIS A 65 -3.01 0.85 -5.81
N HIS A 66 -3.16 2.15 -5.99
CA HIS A 66 -4.45 2.81 -6.17
C HIS A 66 -4.76 3.08 -7.64
N GLY A 67 -5.74 2.34 -8.17
CA GLY A 67 -6.19 2.47 -9.55
C GLY A 67 -7.22 3.57 -9.78
N LEU A 68 -7.87 3.49 -10.93
CA LEU A 68 -8.90 4.44 -11.37
C LEU A 68 -10.32 3.99 -11.02
N SER A 69 -10.55 2.69 -10.92
CA SER A 69 -11.88 2.08 -10.74
C SER A 69 -12.08 1.54 -9.34
N TRP A 70 -13.13 2.01 -8.69
CA TRP A 70 -13.58 1.63 -7.35
C TRP A 70 -15.06 1.24 -7.43
N GLY A 71 -15.33 -0.05 -7.68
CA GLY A 71 -16.68 -0.55 -7.92
C GLY A 71 -17.23 -0.27 -9.32
N GLY A 72 -16.35 -0.05 -10.30
CA GLY A 72 -16.70 0.20 -11.70
C GLY A 72 -16.85 1.68 -12.07
N PHE A 73 -17.21 1.93 -13.33
CA PHE A 73 -17.43 3.27 -13.88
C PHE A 73 -18.88 3.43 -14.37
N ASP A 74 -19.62 4.32 -13.76
CA ASP A 74 -20.90 4.75 -14.32
C ASP A 74 -20.72 5.71 -15.52
N ARG A 75 -19.72 6.61 -15.42
CA ARG A 75 -19.40 7.60 -16.44
C ARG A 75 -17.91 7.92 -16.46
N LEU A 76 -17.35 8.05 -17.66
CA LEU A 76 -15.99 8.53 -17.88
C LEU A 76 -16.02 10.01 -18.25
N THR A 77 -15.99 10.89 -17.24
CA THR A 77 -16.00 12.35 -17.42
C THR A 77 -15.00 13.04 -16.50
N GLY A 78 -14.68 14.31 -16.78
CA GLY A 78 -13.83 15.14 -15.91
C GLY A 78 -12.45 14.51 -15.66
N ARG A 79 -12.06 14.41 -14.41
CA ARG A 79 -10.74 13.90 -13.98
C ARG A 79 -10.50 12.45 -14.44
N THR A 80 -11.49 11.57 -14.31
CA THR A 80 -11.34 10.16 -14.72
C THR A 80 -11.16 10.05 -16.22
N HIS A 81 -11.94 10.83 -17.04
CA HIS A 81 -11.74 10.90 -18.48
C HIS A 81 -10.31 11.36 -18.84
N ALA A 82 -9.81 12.41 -18.18
CA ALA A 82 -8.47 12.93 -18.47
C ALA A 82 -7.36 11.91 -18.17
N ARG A 83 -7.51 11.10 -17.11
CA ARG A 83 -6.57 10.02 -16.77
C ARG A 83 -6.61 8.88 -17.77
N VAL A 84 -7.81 8.41 -18.11
CA VAL A 84 -7.99 7.34 -19.12
C VAL A 84 -7.51 7.78 -20.49
N ALA A 85 -7.80 9.03 -20.90
CA ALA A 85 -7.31 9.59 -22.16
C ALA A 85 -5.77 9.60 -22.20
N ALA A 86 -5.11 10.03 -21.12
CA ALA A 86 -3.65 10.03 -21.07
C ALA A 86 -3.04 8.62 -21.14
N LEU A 87 -3.65 7.61 -20.53
CA LEU A 87 -3.22 6.21 -20.67
C LEU A 87 -3.31 5.77 -22.15
N ILE A 88 -4.45 6.04 -22.80
CA ILE A 88 -4.68 5.65 -24.20
C ILE A 88 -3.75 6.41 -25.16
N GLU A 89 -3.57 7.72 -24.97
CA GLU A 89 -2.72 8.57 -25.82
C GLU A 89 -1.24 8.18 -25.76
N ASN A 90 -0.79 7.65 -24.62
CA ASN A 90 0.58 7.15 -24.44
C ASN A 90 0.72 5.64 -24.71
N ASP A 91 -0.34 4.96 -25.17
CA ASP A 91 -0.36 3.50 -25.31
C ASP A 91 0.09 2.79 -24.01
N LEU A 92 -0.22 3.35 -22.87
CA LEU A 92 0.19 2.91 -21.54
C LEU A 92 -0.89 2.05 -20.90
N ALA A 93 -0.59 0.80 -20.61
CA ALA A 93 -1.47 -0.08 -19.85
C ALA A 93 -1.46 0.30 -18.35
N LEU A 94 -2.54 -0.02 -17.62
CA LEU A 94 -2.66 0.19 -16.18
C LEU A 94 -2.99 -1.13 -15.49
N TYR A 95 -2.08 -1.63 -14.67
CA TYR A 95 -2.28 -2.75 -13.75
C TYR A 95 -2.42 -2.24 -12.31
N VAL A 96 -3.35 -2.79 -11.56
CA VAL A 96 -3.69 -2.33 -10.20
C VAL A 96 -3.72 -3.51 -9.23
N SER A 97 -3.14 -3.33 -8.06
CA SER A 97 -3.29 -4.29 -6.95
C SER A 97 -3.40 -3.54 -5.62
N HIS A 98 -4.59 -3.55 -5.02
CA HIS A 98 -4.93 -2.89 -3.76
C HIS A 98 -4.85 -3.90 -2.60
N LEU A 99 -5.96 -4.36 -2.04
CA LEU A 99 -5.94 -5.30 -0.90
C LEU A 99 -5.14 -6.60 -1.14
N PRO A 100 -5.09 -7.18 -2.36
CA PRO A 100 -4.21 -8.33 -2.59
C PRO A 100 -2.74 -8.02 -2.28
N LEU A 101 -2.29 -6.80 -2.59
CA LEU A 101 -0.93 -6.35 -2.32
C LEU A 101 -0.74 -6.01 -0.83
N ASP A 102 -1.72 -5.39 -0.16
CA ASP A 102 -1.63 -5.13 1.29
C ASP A 102 -1.53 -6.43 2.11
N SER A 103 -2.30 -7.42 1.72
CA SER A 103 -2.41 -8.69 2.46
C SER A 103 -1.21 -9.62 2.31
N HIS A 104 -0.36 -9.41 1.29
CA HIS A 104 0.69 -10.37 0.98
C HIS A 104 1.78 -10.39 2.06
N PRO A 105 2.07 -11.55 2.69
CA PRO A 105 2.90 -11.61 3.89
C PRO A 105 4.40 -11.29 3.68
N GLU A 106 4.86 -11.28 2.42
CA GLU A 106 6.25 -11.00 2.05
C GLU A 106 6.39 -9.79 1.12
N LEU A 107 5.47 -9.62 0.15
CA LEU A 107 5.54 -8.55 -0.86
C LEU A 107 4.70 -7.34 -0.50
N GLY A 108 3.83 -7.47 0.49
CA GLY A 108 2.81 -6.49 0.82
C GLY A 108 3.33 -5.21 1.48
N ASN A 109 2.49 -4.20 1.48
CA ASN A 109 2.78 -2.92 2.13
C ASN A 109 3.04 -3.12 3.63
N ALA A 110 2.16 -3.84 4.34
CA ALA A 110 2.35 -4.14 5.76
C ALA A 110 3.61 -4.98 6.02
N ALA A 111 3.98 -5.89 5.11
CA ALA A 111 5.21 -6.66 5.21
C ALA A 111 6.46 -5.77 5.11
N GLY A 112 6.45 -4.80 4.19
CA GLY A 112 7.54 -3.84 4.03
C GLY A 112 7.72 -2.94 5.26
N VAL A 113 6.63 -2.43 5.83
CA VAL A 113 6.69 -1.66 7.10
C VAL A 113 7.18 -2.56 8.24
N ALA A 114 6.73 -3.81 8.31
CA ALA A 114 7.21 -4.77 9.31
C ALA A 114 8.70 -5.10 9.16
N ASP A 115 9.22 -5.16 7.92
CA ASP A 115 10.65 -5.30 7.64
C ASP A 115 11.44 -4.06 8.08
N HIS A 116 10.93 -2.88 7.77
CA HIS A 116 11.53 -1.61 8.17
C HIS A 116 11.68 -1.51 9.70
N LEU A 117 10.66 -1.96 10.44
CA LEU A 117 10.68 -2.02 11.91
C LEU A 117 11.46 -3.23 12.47
N GLY A 118 11.90 -4.16 11.63
CA GLY A 118 12.57 -5.38 12.04
C GLY A 118 11.68 -6.35 12.82
N LEU A 119 10.36 -6.35 12.58
CA LEU A 119 9.42 -7.17 13.33
C LEU A 119 9.68 -8.67 13.10
N SER A 120 9.72 -9.42 14.19
CA SER A 120 9.84 -10.87 14.23
C SER A 120 8.52 -11.53 14.68
N SER A 121 8.43 -12.86 14.55
CA SER A 121 7.25 -13.64 14.98
C SER A 121 5.94 -13.11 14.39
N ARG A 122 5.99 -12.71 13.12
CA ARG A 122 4.86 -12.08 12.41
C ARG A 122 3.66 -13.01 12.33
N LYS A 123 2.47 -12.42 12.44
CA LYS A 123 1.18 -13.09 12.29
C LYS A 123 0.26 -12.22 11.42
N PRO A 124 -0.66 -12.83 10.67
CA PRO A 124 -1.72 -12.09 10.00
C PRO A 124 -2.52 -11.25 10.99
N PHE A 125 -2.89 -10.04 10.58
CA PHE A 125 -3.65 -9.07 11.38
C PHE A 125 -4.57 -8.26 10.47
N GLY A 126 -5.60 -7.62 11.06
CA GLY A 126 -6.52 -6.77 10.31
C GLY A 126 -7.53 -7.60 9.52
N ALA A 127 -8.41 -8.32 10.20
CA ALA A 127 -9.43 -9.17 9.56
C ALA A 127 -10.40 -8.35 8.71
N TYR A 128 -10.55 -8.71 7.43
CA TYR A 128 -11.44 -8.05 6.49
C TYR A 128 -12.00 -9.03 5.45
N GLY A 129 -13.32 -9.19 5.43
CA GLY A 129 -14.00 -10.05 4.45
C GLY A 129 -13.58 -11.53 4.42
N GLY A 130 -12.96 -12.04 5.48
CA GLY A 130 -12.44 -13.41 5.57
C GLY A 130 -10.95 -13.53 5.25
N GLU A 131 -10.33 -12.47 4.76
CA GLU A 131 -8.87 -12.33 4.58
C GLU A 131 -8.29 -11.44 5.67
N THR A 132 -6.97 -11.20 5.64
CA THR A 132 -6.27 -10.26 6.54
C THR A 132 -5.45 -9.29 5.69
N ILE A 133 -5.43 -8.01 6.04
CA ILE A 133 -4.80 -6.96 5.26
C ILE A 133 -3.60 -6.30 5.94
N GLY A 134 -3.14 -6.87 7.02
CA GLY A 134 -2.02 -6.36 7.80
C GLY A 134 -1.25 -7.47 8.50
N LEU A 135 -0.28 -7.08 9.29
CA LEU A 135 0.58 -7.97 10.08
C LEU A 135 0.72 -7.46 11.51
N SER A 136 0.91 -8.36 12.46
CA SER A 136 1.41 -8.05 13.79
C SER A 136 2.72 -8.76 14.04
N GLY A 137 3.56 -8.22 14.93
CA GLY A 137 4.84 -8.85 15.24
C GLY A 137 5.49 -8.26 16.49
N ARG A 138 6.66 -8.80 16.82
CA ARG A 138 7.48 -8.34 17.95
C ARG A 138 8.66 -7.51 17.44
N THR A 139 8.90 -6.41 18.11
CA THR A 139 10.06 -5.54 17.83
C THR A 139 11.38 -6.25 18.18
N PRO A 140 12.49 -5.93 17.51
CA PRO A 140 13.80 -6.53 17.82
C PRO A 140 14.35 -6.11 19.20
N THR A 141 14.00 -4.91 19.62
CA THR A 141 14.27 -4.31 20.93
C THR A 141 13.05 -3.48 21.30
N SER A 142 12.78 -3.32 22.61
CA SER A 142 11.68 -2.44 23.05
C SER A 142 11.88 -1.01 22.53
N TYR A 143 10.85 -0.44 21.91
CA TYR A 143 10.81 0.98 21.55
C TYR A 143 10.13 1.79 22.66
N SER A 144 10.53 3.07 22.81
CA SER A 144 9.62 4.07 23.35
C SER A 144 8.69 4.56 22.24
N ALA A 145 7.59 5.22 22.55
CA ALA A 145 6.71 5.81 21.55
C ALA A 145 7.46 6.77 20.61
N ALA A 146 8.32 7.64 21.16
CA ALA A 146 9.17 8.52 20.36
C ALA A 146 10.21 7.77 19.52
N GLY A 147 10.76 6.66 19.99
CA GLY A 147 11.69 5.83 19.21
C GLY A 147 11.01 5.12 18.04
N LEU A 148 9.74 4.72 18.20
CA LEU A 148 8.93 4.17 17.10
C LEU A 148 8.59 5.25 16.07
N GLU A 149 8.22 6.45 16.51
CA GLU A 149 7.99 7.62 15.66
C GLU A 149 9.26 7.98 14.86
N GLU A 150 10.42 8.08 15.52
CA GLU A 150 11.71 8.36 14.85
C GLU A 150 12.00 7.33 13.77
N ARG A 151 11.80 6.04 14.06
CA ARG A 151 12.03 4.97 13.10
C ARG A 151 11.12 5.07 11.88
N LEU A 152 9.84 5.41 12.07
CA LEU A 152 8.88 5.59 10.99
C LEU A 152 9.06 6.89 10.22
N SER A 153 9.69 7.91 10.82
CA SER A 153 10.04 9.16 10.14
C SER A 153 11.14 9.00 9.07
N GLU A 154 11.80 7.84 9.02
CA GLU A 154 12.74 7.48 7.95
C GLU A 154 12.02 7.09 6.64
N LEU A 155 10.70 6.87 6.66
CA LEU A 155 9.91 6.56 5.47
C LEU A 155 9.78 7.78 4.56
N GLU A 156 9.42 7.56 3.31
CA GLU A 156 9.22 8.61 2.29
C GLU A 156 7.90 9.36 2.52
N THR A 157 7.79 10.12 3.62
CA THR A 157 6.56 10.81 4.04
C THR A 157 6.24 12.07 3.23
N GLY A 158 7.12 12.50 2.32
CA GLY A 158 6.98 13.76 1.62
C GLY A 158 7.29 14.95 2.53
N SER A 159 6.33 15.88 2.67
CA SER A 159 6.47 17.06 3.50
C SER A 159 5.75 16.98 4.84
N GLN A 160 5.13 15.86 5.16
CA GLN A 160 4.37 15.67 6.39
C GLN A 160 5.22 14.95 7.45
N ASP A 161 5.10 15.41 8.69
CA ASP A 161 5.67 14.73 9.84
C ASP A 161 4.79 13.53 10.23
N VAL A 162 5.42 12.47 10.73
CA VAL A 162 4.74 11.35 11.38
C VAL A 162 3.97 11.87 12.60
N GLN A 163 2.74 11.41 12.80
CA GLN A 163 1.93 11.83 13.94
C GLN A 163 1.88 10.71 14.99
N LEU A 164 2.23 11.06 16.21
CA LEU A 164 2.24 10.15 17.35
C LEU A 164 1.06 10.42 18.29
N LEU A 165 0.28 9.38 18.59
CA LEU A 165 -0.72 9.35 19.65
C LEU A 165 -0.19 8.42 20.77
N ASP A 166 0.51 8.99 21.73
CA ASP A 166 1.20 8.27 22.81
C ASP A 166 0.27 8.05 24.02
N PHE A 167 -0.52 6.98 23.95
CA PHE A 167 -1.44 6.58 25.02
C PHE A 167 -1.20 5.14 25.52
N GLY A 168 -0.23 4.44 24.93
CA GLY A 168 0.11 3.06 25.27
C GLY A 168 1.11 2.92 26.43
N PRO A 169 1.72 1.74 26.55
CA PRO A 169 2.73 1.47 27.57
C PRO A 169 4.04 2.25 27.30
N GLU A 170 4.85 2.47 28.36
CA GLU A 170 6.16 3.13 28.24
C GLU A 170 7.13 2.38 27.29
N THR A 171 6.94 1.06 27.15
CA THR A 171 7.74 0.20 26.28
C THR A 171 6.84 -0.54 25.30
N ILE A 172 7.19 -0.48 24.03
CA ILE A 172 6.48 -1.10 22.92
C ILE A 172 7.29 -2.31 22.44
N ASP A 173 6.77 -3.51 22.69
CA ASP A 173 7.34 -4.79 22.30
C ASP A 173 6.57 -5.48 21.18
N THR A 174 5.29 -5.11 21.01
CA THR A 174 4.38 -5.69 20.03
C THR A 174 3.69 -4.62 19.21
N VAL A 175 3.72 -4.78 17.88
CA VAL A 175 3.18 -3.79 16.94
C VAL A 175 2.26 -4.49 15.96
N ALA A 176 1.08 -3.91 15.75
CA ALA A 176 0.21 -4.21 14.61
C ALA A 176 0.46 -3.18 13.50
N VAL A 177 0.45 -3.62 12.26
CA VAL A 177 0.65 -2.79 11.06
C VAL A 177 -0.52 -3.01 10.11
N VAL A 178 -1.25 -1.95 9.78
CA VAL A 178 -2.22 -1.88 8.68
C VAL A 178 -1.96 -0.58 7.94
N THR A 179 -1.52 -0.66 6.70
CA THR A 179 -1.11 0.50 5.90
C THR A 179 -2.30 1.36 5.44
N GLY A 180 -2.06 2.52 4.86
CA GLY A 180 -3.12 3.42 4.41
C GLY A 180 -4.03 3.89 5.53
N SER A 181 -5.34 3.72 5.40
CA SER A 181 -6.38 4.17 6.35
C SER A 181 -6.74 3.08 7.37
N GLY A 182 -5.75 2.52 8.09
CA GLY A 182 -5.90 1.34 8.96
C GLY A 182 -6.43 1.59 10.37
N THR A 183 -6.92 2.77 10.73
CA THR A 183 -7.41 3.06 12.09
C THR A 183 -8.66 2.29 12.50
N ASP A 184 -9.41 1.75 11.56
CA ASP A 184 -10.60 0.94 11.83
C ASP A 184 -10.25 -0.40 12.55
N TRP A 185 -8.98 -0.83 12.54
CA TRP A 185 -8.46 -2.01 13.25
C TRP A 185 -7.84 -1.70 14.63
N LEU A 186 -8.00 -0.47 15.14
CA LEU A 186 -7.49 -0.09 16.48
C LEU A 186 -8.06 -0.96 17.57
N SER A 187 -9.36 -1.25 17.55
CA SER A 187 -10.00 -2.12 18.54
C SER A 187 -9.44 -3.54 18.49
N GLU A 188 -9.20 -4.11 17.30
CA GLU A 188 -8.56 -5.43 17.15
C GLU A 188 -7.14 -5.42 17.73
N ALA A 189 -6.37 -4.34 17.50
CA ALA A 189 -5.03 -4.20 18.06
C ALA A 189 -5.05 -4.19 19.60
N ALA A 190 -5.95 -3.42 20.20
CA ALA A 190 -6.11 -3.35 21.65
C ALA A 190 -6.59 -4.70 22.24
N ASP A 191 -7.60 -5.33 21.65
CA ASP A 191 -8.18 -6.59 22.10
C ASP A 191 -7.20 -7.77 22.00
N THR A 192 -6.27 -7.72 21.03
CA THR A 192 -5.22 -8.73 20.85
C THR A 192 -3.95 -8.42 21.66
N GLY A 193 -3.97 -7.33 22.44
CA GLY A 193 -2.88 -6.95 23.36
C GLY A 193 -1.65 -6.41 22.67
N MET A 194 -1.82 -5.71 21.53
CA MET A 194 -0.73 -4.97 20.90
C MET A 194 -0.44 -3.68 21.68
N ASP A 195 0.85 -3.34 21.79
CA ASP A 195 1.30 -2.10 22.45
C ASP A 195 1.11 -0.90 21.54
N ALA A 196 1.21 -1.11 20.22
CA ALA A 196 1.04 -0.06 19.23
C ALA A 196 0.34 -0.56 17.95
N LEU A 197 -0.38 0.38 17.29
CA LEU A 197 -0.86 0.28 15.92
C LEU A 197 -0.09 1.28 15.06
N VAL A 198 0.53 0.80 13.98
CA VAL A 198 1.13 1.62 12.91
C VAL A 198 0.22 1.59 11.70
N THR A 199 -0.15 2.76 11.21
CA THR A 199 -0.98 2.94 10.01
C THR A 199 -0.56 4.21 9.26
N GLY A 200 -1.10 4.45 8.06
CA GLY A 200 -0.77 5.63 7.28
C GLY A 200 -1.44 6.90 7.77
N GLU A 201 -2.76 6.90 7.85
CA GLU A 201 -3.55 8.06 8.24
C GLU A 201 -4.69 7.71 9.21
N GLY A 202 -5.24 8.73 9.87
CA GLY A 202 -6.31 8.56 10.83
C GLY A 202 -7.40 9.61 10.77
N LYS A 203 -8.61 9.21 11.17
CA LYS A 203 -9.75 10.11 11.41
C LYS A 203 -9.63 10.74 12.79
N GLN A 204 -10.25 11.90 13.03
CA GLN A 204 -10.22 12.59 14.33
C GLN A 204 -10.62 11.70 15.52
N GLN A 205 -11.54 10.79 15.34
CA GLN A 205 -12.02 9.88 16.39
C GLN A 205 -10.91 8.99 16.97
N VAL A 206 -9.90 8.63 16.17
CA VAL A 206 -8.79 7.75 16.60
C VAL A 206 -8.07 8.28 17.82
N TYR A 207 -8.01 9.60 18.01
CA TYR A 207 -7.40 10.20 19.19
C TYR A 207 -8.08 9.75 20.49
N HIS A 208 -9.40 9.76 20.51
CA HIS A 208 -10.17 9.36 21.70
C HIS A 208 -10.16 7.84 21.87
N GLU A 209 -10.32 7.11 20.80
CA GLU A 209 -10.31 5.65 20.79
C GLU A 209 -8.98 5.09 21.28
N ALA A 210 -7.85 5.62 20.77
CA ALA A 210 -6.51 5.23 21.23
C ALA A 210 -6.27 5.54 22.71
N LYS A 211 -6.73 6.73 23.15
CA LYS A 211 -6.61 7.15 24.55
C LYS A 211 -7.44 6.29 25.51
N GLU A 212 -8.66 5.94 25.13
CA GLU A 212 -9.57 5.11 25.92
C GLU A 212 -9.11 3.66 25.97
N ALA A 213 -8.54 3.16 24.84
CA ALA A 213 -7.97 1.81 24.76
C ALA A 213 -6.59 1.69 25.41
N GLY A 214 -5.89 2.81 25.65
CA GLY A 214 -4.54 2.82 26.23
C GLY A 214 -3.50 2.20 25.29
N ILE A 215 -3.59 2.47 23.98
CA ILE A 215 -2.68 1.97 22.95
C ILE A 215 -1.98 3.13 22.23
N THR A 216 -0.71 2.95 21.87
CA THR A 216 0.01 3.90 21.03
C THR A 216 -0.43 3.76 19.57
N VAL A 217 -0.71 4.88 18.87
CA VAL A 217 -0.97 4.88 17.44
C VAL A 217 0.03 5.79 16.74
N VAL A 218 0.64 5.29 15.66
CA VAL A 218 1.54 6.07 14.80
C VAL A 218 0.94 6.18 13.42
N LEU A 219 0.69 7.42 12.97
CA LEU A 219 0.21 7.74 11.64
C LEU A 219 1.43 8.14 10.80
N ALA A 220 1.93 7.18 10.01
CA ALA A 220 3.24 7.27 9.35
C ALA A 220 3.18 7.77 7.90
N GLY A 221 2.00 8.23 7.46
CA GLY A 221 1.73 8.69 6.09
C GLY A 221 1.12 7.59 5.21
N HIS A 222 -0.01 7.89 4.58
CA HIS A 222 -0.72 6.96 3.70
C HIS A 222 0.21 6.52 2.55
N TYR A 223 0.68 7.48 1.76
CA TYR A 223 1.62 7.22 0.66
C TYR A 223 2.87 6.47 1.15
N ALA A 224 3.46 6.92 2.26
CA ALA A 224 4.73 6.38 2.76
C ALA A 224 4.63 4.90 3.14
N THR A 225 3.54 4.50 3.78
CA THR A 225 3.29 3.11 4.18
C THR A 225 2.94 2.20 3.01
N GLU A 226 2.57 2.74 1.85
CA GLU A 226 2.13 1.99 0.67
C GLU A 226 3.12 2.02 -0.50
N THR A 227 4.33 2.52 -0.29
CA THR A 227 5.42 2.43 -1.29
C THR A 227 6.01 1.03 -1.42
N PHE A 228 5.93 0.21 -0.38
CA PHE A 228 6.62 -1.08 -0.29
C PHE A 228 6.06 -2.12 -1.25
N GLY A 229 4.75 -2.24 -1.33
CA GLY A 229 4.08 -3.19 -2.20
C GLY A 229 4.41 -2.95 -3.68
N PRO A 230 4.19 -1.75 -4.24
CA PRO A 230 4.57 -1.46 -5.62
C PRO A 230 6.07 -1.61 -5.90
N ARG A 231 6.95 -1.32 -4.93
CA ARG A 231 8.40 -1.58 -5.05
C ARG A 231 8.73 -3.08 -5.05
N SER A 232 7.97 -3.89 -4.33
CA SER A 232 8.09 -5.36 -4.40
C SER A 232 7.69 -5.88 -5.78
N LEU A 233 6.60 -5.35 -6.37
CA LEU A 233 6.21 -5.68 -7.74
C LEU A 233 7.27 -5.24 -8.75
N GLN A 234 7.87 -4.05 -8.57
CA GLN A 234 9.00 -3.57 -9.38
C GLN A 234 10.16 -4.56 -9.34
N SER A 235 10.52 -5.05 -8.16
CA SER A 235 11.62 -6.01 -8.00
C SER A 235 11.33 -7.32 -8.73
N LEU A 236 10.10 -7.84 -8.64
CA LEU A 236 9.68 -9.03 -9.39
C LEU A 236 9.73 -8.83 -10.91
N ALA A 237 9.29 -7.66 -11.41
CA ALA A 237 9.36 -7.35 -12.85
C ALA A 237 10.81 -7.33 -13.35
N ALA A 238 11.73 -6.76 -12.55
CA ALA A 238 13.16 -6.77 -12.86
C ALA A 238 13.75 -8.21 -12.87
N GLU A 239 13.29 -9.10 -11.97
CA GLU A 239 13.66 -10.51 -11.99
C GLU A 239 13.15 -11.24 -13.24
N TRP A 240 12.12 -10.71 -13.90
CA TRP A 240 11.56 -11.23 -15.15
C TRP A 240 12.14 -10.54 -16.40
N ASP A 241 13.29 -9.88 -16.25
CA ASP A 241 14.03 -9.19 -17.32
C ASP A 241 13.29 -8.01 -17.96
N LEU A 242 12.35 -7.36 -17.25
CA LEU A 242 11.76 -6.10 -17.67
C LEU A 242 12.62 -4.91 -17.22
N GLU A 243 12.73 -3.88 -18.07
CA GLU A 243 13.17 -2.57 -17.63
C GLU A 243 12.14 -1.99 -16.64
N THR A 244 12.61 -1.32 -15.58
CA THR A 244 11.69 -0.81 -14.56
C THR A 244 11.99 0.61 -14.17
N THR A 245 10.96 1.44 -13.97
CA THR A 245 11.05 2.81 -13.47
C THR A 245 10.17 3.01 -12.25
N TRP A 246 10.72 3.55 -11.16
CA TRP A 246 9.93 4.03 -10.01
C TRP A 246 9.53 5.50 -10.20
N ILE A 247 8.24 5.79 -10.02
CA ILE A 247 7.71 7.16 -10.09
C ILE A 247 7.28 7.59 -8.69
N ALA A 248 8.16 8.32 -8.00
CA ALA A 248 7.84 8.90 -6.70
C ALA A 248 6.88 10.09 -6.86
N ALA A 249 5.73 10.04 -6.15
CA ALA A 249 4.75 11.12 -6.12
C ALA A 249 4.17 11.27 -4.69
N PRO A 250 5.02 11.60 -3.68
CA PRO A 250 4.59 11.67 -2.28
C PRO A 250 3.51 12.73 -2.09
N THR A 251 2.43 12.34 -1.44
CA THR A 251 1.26 13.23 -1.20
C THR A 251 1.40 14.03 0.08
N GLY A 252 2.18 13.55 1.05
CA GLY A 252 2.29 14.15 2.37
C GLY A 252 1.01 13.99 3.23
N ILE A 253 0.23 12.91 2.98
CA ILE A 253 -0.95 12.56 3.77
C ILE A 253 -0.73 11.19 4.40
#